data_d6d5a344befed7c3ca53041a319c1551
#
_entry.id   d6d5a344befed7c3ca53041a319c1551
#
_cell.length_a   1.000
_cell.length_b   1.000
_cell.length_c   1.000
_cell.angle_alpha   90.00
_cell.angle_beta   90.00
_cell.angle_gamma   90.00
#
_symmetry.space_group_name_H-M   'P 1'
#
loop_
_entity.id
_entity.type
_entity.pdbx_description
1 polymer ?
#
loop_
_entity_poly.entity_id
_entity_poly.type
_entity_poly.pdbx_seq_one_letter_code
_entity_poly.pdbx_strand_id
1 'polypeptide(L)'
;MSKRWYQENRRDPWRREARSKGYRARSAYKLKQIQDRFSVMRKGDSVLDIGCHPGGWTQVAVEEVGEGGLVIGVDLLATSPVEGAKLIIGDATEESTLMQVRSLLEDEDLNVVISDISPRLTGRYDTDQAISLELSTTVLDVATNVLRAGGTFVTKTFQGTGIEGLVEAAKDRFSNVQRFAPTASRNSSSETYLICRNKLPRPRKRASGRTAMQQVSDHLSDLGIVTQIEDGDEGVTPLVGLRRLSRREEE
;
A
#
# COMPACT_ATOMS: atom_id res chain seq x y z
N MET A 1 -6.10 22.28 -12.29
CA MET A 1 -4.93 21.49 -12.79
C MET A 1 -4.16 22.36 -13.77
N SER A 2 -2.82 22.46 -13.65
CA SER A 2 -2.01 23.39 -14.45
C SER A 2 -1.79 22.89 -15.89
N LYS A 3 -1.58 23.82 -16.86
CA LYS A 3 -1.23 23.52 -18.26
C LYS A 3 0.03 22.62 -18.34
N ARG A 4 0.98 22.80 -17.41
CA ARG A 4 2.21 21.99 -17.30
C ARG A 4 1.89 20.52 -16.97
N TRP A 5 0.97 20.25 -16.05
CA TRP A 5 0.52 18.90 -15.70
C TRP A 5 -0.09 18.16 -16.90
N TYR A 6 -0.90 18.90 -17.73
CA TYR A 6 -1.47 18.33 -18.96
C TYR A 6 -0.41 17.95 -19.99
N GLN A 7 0.62 18.79 -20.16
CA GLN A 7 1.70 18.53 -21.11
C GLN A 7 2.60 17.38 -20.68
N GLU A 8 2.95 17.29 -19.39
CA GLU A 8 3.73 16.20 -18.82
C GLU A 8 2.99 14.86 -18.94
N ASN A 9 1.68 14.84 -18.68
CA ASN A 9 0.86 13.64 -18.84
C ASN A 9 0.72 13.15 -20.29
N ARG A 10 0.72 14.05 -21.27
CA ARG A 10 0.67 13.66 -22.71
C ARG A 10 1.97 13.07 -23.20
N ARG A 11 3.10 13.45 -22.61
CA ARG A 11 4.45 12.98 -22.98
C ARG A 11 4.92 11.76 -22.20
N ASP A 12 4.15 11.30 -21.22
CA ASP A 12 4.50 10.16 -20.39
C ASP A 12 4.50 8.85 -21.21
N PRO A 13 5.67 8.21 -21.43
CA PRO A 13 5.77 7.01 -22.26
C PRO A 13 5.02 5.83 -21.63
N TRP A 14 5.07 5.68 -20.30
CA TRP A 14 4.39 4.62 -19.58
C TRP A 14 2.88 4.72 -19.66
N ARG A 15 2.33 5.95 -19.70
CA ARG A 15 0.90 6.15 -19.89
C ARG A 15 0.44 5.76 -21.28
N ARG A 16 1.24 6.08 -22.32
CA ARG A 16 0.92 5.67 -23.70
C ARG A 16 0.99 4.17 -23.87
N GLU A 17 2.03 3.57 -23.28
CA GLU A 17 2.22 2.12 -23.32
C GLU A 17 1.10 1.39 -22.54
N ALA A 18 0.76 1.86 -21.33
CA ALA A 18 -0.36 1.32 -20.56
C ALA A 18 -1.65 1.30 -21.40
N ARG A 19 -1.97 2.43 -22.04
CA ARG A 19 -3.15 2.52 -22.89
C ARG A 19 -3.10 1.58 -24.10
N SER A 20 -1.93 1.42 -24.74
CA SER A 20 -1.77 0.53 -25.89
C SER A 20 -1.86 -0.95 -25.54
N LYS A 21 -1.52 -1.31 -24.28
CA LYS A 21 -1.57 -2.67 -23.73
C LYS A 21 -2.88 -2.97 -22.97
N GLY A 22 -3.81 -2.02 -22.91
CA GLY A 22 -5.10 -2.20 -22.22
C GLY A 22 -5.04 -2.03 -20.70
N TYR A 23 -3.93 -1.56 -20.13
CA TYR A 23 -3.88 -1.24 -18.70
C TYR A 23 -4.61 0.05 -18.37
N ARG A 24 -5.36 0.03 -17.28
CA ARG A 24 -6.16 1.17 -16.80
C ARG A 24 -5.32 2.31 -16.26
N ALA A 25 -4.12 2.02 -15.76
CA ALA A 25 -3.21 2.98 -15.18
C ALA A 25 -1.75 2.67 -15.51
N ARG A 26 -0.93 3.72 -15.63
CA ARG A 26 0.52 3.58 -15.81
C ARG A 26 1.20 2.88 -14.65
N SER A 27 0.59 2.91 -13.47
CA SER A 27 1.10 2.24 -12.27
C SER A 27 1.20 0.72 -12.43
N ALA A 28 0.49 0.11 -13.38
CA ALA A 28 0.65 -1.29 -13.76
C ALA A 28 2.13 -1.65 -14.02
N TYR A 29 2.88 -0.76 -14.70
CA TYR A 29 4.31 -1.01 -14.97
C TYR A 29 5.20 -0.96 -13.74
N LYS A 30 4.78 -0.27 -12.69
CA LYS A 30 5.50 -0.29 -11.41
C LYS A 30 5.43 -1.68 -10.78
N LEU A 31 4.23 -2.26 -10.73
CA LEU A 31 4.05 -3.62 -10.23
C LEU A 31 4.76 -4.65 -11.12
N LYS A 32 4.74 -4.50 -12.45
CA LYS A 32 5.51 -5.37 -13.36
C LYS A 32 7.00 -5.33 -13.06
N GLN A 33 7.60 -4.15 -12.88
CA GLN A 33 9.01 -4.01 -12.53
C GLN A 33 9.34 -4.59 -11.14
N ILE A 34 8.41 -4.48 -10.19
CA ILE A 34 8.53 -5.11 -8.87
C ILE A 34 8.47 -6.64 -9.04
N GLN A 35 7.54 -7.15 -9.83
CA GLN A 35 7.39 -8.58 -10.10
C GLN A 35 8.61 -9.16 -10.79
N ASP A 36 9.09 -8.51 -11.85
CA ASP A 36 10.29 -8.94 -12.60
C ASP A 36 11.53 -9.03 -11.70
N ARG A 37 11.67 -8.11 -10.75
CA ARG A 37 12.85 -8.04 -9.89
C ARG A 37 12.76 -8.95 -8.66
N PHE A 38 11.58 -9.08 -8.07
CA PHE A 38 11.43 -9.69 -6.75
C PHE A 38 10.56 -10.95 -6.75
N SER A 39 9.86 -11.24 -7.85
CA SER A 39 8.95 -12.39 -7.97
C SER A 39 8.00 -12.47 -6.75
N VAL A 40 7.27 -11.36 -6.53
CA VAL A 40 6.40 -11.18 -5.35
C VAL A 40 5.13 -12.02 -5.41
N MET A 41 4.71 -12.40 -6.63
CA MET A 41 3.56 -13.27 -6.91
C MET A 41 3.99 -14.49 -7.70
N ARG A 42 3.26 -15.59 -7.56
CA ARG A 42 3.45 -16.87 -8.27
C ARG A 42 2.13 -17.35 -8.85
N LYS A 43 2.20 -18.23 -9.83
CA LYS A 43 1.02 -18.93 -10.35
C LYS A 43 0.28 -19.67 -9.23
N GLY A 44 -1.04 -19.46 -9.17
CA GLY A 44 -1.89 -20.03 -8.14
C GLY A 44 -1.96 -19.29 -6.83
N ASP A 45 -1.26 -18.14 -6.66
CA ASP A 45 -1.35 -17.34 -5.45
C ASP A 45 -2.73 -16.65 -5.32
N SER A 46 -3.18 -16.50 -4.07
CA SER A 46 -4.29 -15.63 -3.70
C SER A 46 -3.76 -14.25 -3.31
N VAL A 47 -4.22 -13.21 -3.99
CA VAL A 47 -3.73 -11.83 -3.89
C VAL A 47 -4.84 -10.88 -3.45
N LEU A 48 -4.55 -10.01 -2.49
CA LEU A 48 -5.39 -8.88 -2.09
C LEU A 48 -4.74 -7.57 -2.56
N ASP A 49 -5.45 -6.82 -3.40
CA ASP A 49 -5.07 -5.49 -3.89
C ASP A 49 -5.84 -4.42 -3.10
N ILE A 50 -5.18 -3.75 -2.16
CA ILE A 50 -5.78 -2.72 -1.31
C ILE A 50 -5.58 -1.34 -1.95
N GLY A 51 -6.70 -0.62 -2.18
CA GLY A 51 -6.70 0.61 -2.98
C GLY A 51 -6.63 0.31 -4.47
N CYS A 52 -7.41 -0.67 -4.91
CA CYS A 52 -7.32 -1.24 -6.25
C CYS A 52 -7.75 -0.27 -7.37
N HIS A 53 -8.53 0.79 -7.08
CA HIS A 53 -9.01 1.71 -8.12
C HIS A 53 -7.85 2.41 -8.87
N PRO A 54 -7.86 2.48 -10.18
CA PRO A 54 -8.87 2.04 -11.17
C PRO A 54 -8.70 0.58 -11.66
N GLY A 55 -7.85 -0.24 -11.07
CA GLY A 55 -7.68 -1.66 -11.39
C GLY A 55 -6.40 -2.01 -12.16
N GLY A 56 -5.44 -1.08 -12.28
CA GLY A 56 -4.20 -1.34 -13.02
C GLY A 56 -3.30 -2.40 -12.36
N TRP A 57 -3.19 -2.39 -11.03
CA TRP A 57 -2.45 -3.40 -10.28
C TRP A 57 -3.21 -4.72 -10.23
N THR A 58 -4.54 -4.66 -10.09
CA THR A 58 -5.41 -5.82 -10.16
C THR A 58 -5.24 -6.58 -11.49
N GLN A 59 -5.17 -5.86 -12.64
CA GLN A 59 -4.93 -6.48 -13.95
C GLN A 59 -3.60 -7.24 -13.99
N VAL A 60 -2.51 -6.63 -13.49
CA VAL A 60 -1.20 -7.28 -13.43
C VAL A 60 -1.24 -8.49 -12.49
N ALA A 61 -1.91 -8.38 -11.34
CA ALA A 61 -2.02 -9.50 -10.41
C ALA A 61 -2.73 -10.70 -11.05
N VAL A 62 -3.83 -10.48 -11.78
CA VAL A 62 -4.53 -11.55 -12.53
C VAL A 62 -3.62 -12.20 -13.57
N GLU A 63 -2.87 -11.40 -14.34
CA GLU A 63 -1.90 -11.92 -15.31
C GLU A 63 -0.84 -12.80 -14.65
N GLU A 64 -0.33 -12.39 -13.48
CA GLU A 64 0.77 -13.09 -12.80
C GLU A 64 0.32 -14.37 -12.11
N VAL A 65 -0.84 -14.38 -11.43
CA VAL A 65 -1.31 -15.59 -10.75
C VAL A 65 -1.95 -16.60 -11.68
N GLY A 66 -2.53 -16.17 -12.80
CA GLY A 66 -3.15 -17.02 -13.82
C GLY A 66 -4.44 -17.71 -13.34
N GLU A 67 -4.93 -18.67 -14.14
CA GLU A 67 -6.24 -19.30 -13.96
C GLU A 67 -6.42 -20.03 -12.61
N GLY A 68 -5.34 -20.51 -12.00
CA GLY A 68 -5.38 -21.19 -10.69
C GLY A 68 -5.25 -20.24 -9.50
N GLY A 69 -5.14 -18.92 -9.71
CA GLY A 69 -5.00 -17.96 -8.65
C GLY A 69 -6.30 -17.19 -8.38
N LEU A 70 -6.34 -16.53 -7.24
CA LEU A 70 -7.46 -15.66 -6.84
C LEU A 70 -6.96 -14.23 -6.65
N VAL A 71 -7.62 -13.26 -7.27
CA VAL A 71 -7.34 -11.84 -7.06
C VAL A 71 -8.58 -11.14 -6.49
N ILE A 72 -8.43 -10.51 -5.34
CA ILE A 72 -9.46 -9.72 -4.68
C ILE A 72 -8.97 -8.27 -4.62
N GLY A 73 -9.75 -7.35 -5.18
CA GLY A 73 -9.49 -5.91 -5.08
C GLY A 73 -10.45 -5.25 -4.08
N VAL A 74 -9.93 -4.40 -3.21
CA VAL A 74 -10.71 -3.59 -2.26
C VAL A 74 -10.40 -2.13 -2.46
N ASP A 75 -11.43 -1.29 -2.59
CA ASP A 75 -11.32 0.16 -2.66
C ASP A 75 -12.56 0.85 -2.11
N LEU A 76 -12.43 2.06 -1.61
CA LEU A 76 -13.56 2.92 -1.22
C LEU A 76 -14.38 3.35 -2.43
N LEU A 77 -13.77 3.40 -3.60
CA LEU A 77 -14.40 3.79 -4.87
C LEU A 77 -14.79 2.55 -5.67
N ALA A 78 -15.98 2.62 -6.28
CA ALA A 78 -16.40 1.61 -7.24
C ALA A 78 -15.38 1.50 -8.39
N THR A 79 -14.84 0.31 -8.59
CA THR A 79 -13.91 0.00 -9.67
C THR A 79 -14.63 -0.79 -10.75
N SER A 80 -14.46 -0.42 -12.02
CA SER A 80 -15.02 -1.20 -13.13
C SER A 80 -14.52 -2.65 -13.07
N PRO A 81 -15.35 -3.65 -13.45
CA PRO A 81 -14.96 -5.06 -13.38
C PRO A 81 -13.62 -5.34 -14.06
N VAL A 82 -12.73 -6.06 -13.40
CA VAL A 82 -11.50 -6.62 -13.96
C VAL A 82 -11.73 -8.10 -14.16
N GLU A 83 -11.59 -8.57 -15.40
CA GLU A 83 -11.75 -9.98 -15.71
C GLU A 83 -10.74 -10.82 -14.91
N GLY A 84 -11.21 -11.90 -14.29
CA GLY A 84 -10.39 -12.74 -13.41
C GLY A 84 -10.21 -12.23 -11.98
N ALA A 85 -10.81 -11.09 -11.60
CA ALA A 85 -10.74 -10.56 -10.24
C ALA A 85 -12.12 -10.37 -9.62
N LYS A 86 -12.19 -10.49 -8.29
CA LYS A 86 -13.35 -10.14 -7.47
C LYS A 86 -13.11 -8.78 -6.81
N LEU A 87 -14.08 -7.86 -6.91
CA LEU A 87 -13.93 -6.49 -6.43
C LEU A 87 -14.94 -6.19 -5.31
N ILE A 88 -14.46 -5.59 -4.24
CA ILE A 88 -15.24 -5.19 -3.07
C ILE A 88 -15.15 -3.67 -2.93
N ILE A 89 -16.29 -3.02 -2.70
CA ILE A 89 -16.33 -1.61 -2.29
C ILE A 89 -16.37 -1.60 -0.76
N GLY A 90 -15.32 -1.05 -0.13
CA GLY A 90 -15.22 -1.02 1.32
C GLY A 90 -13.89 -0.48 1.80
N ASP A 91 -13.82 -0.21 3.10
CA ASP A 91 -12.58 0.15 3.78
C ASP A 91 -11.87 -1.14 4.23
N ALA A 92 -10.62 -1.33 3.80
CA ALA A 92 -9.83 -2.50 4.15
C ALA A 92 -9.45 -2.56 5.65
N THR A 93 -9.69 -1.49 6.41
CA THR A 93 -9.50 -1.46 7.87
C THR A 93 -10.72 -1.97 8.63
N GLU A 94 -11.89 -2.02 7.98
CA GLU A 94 -13.12 -2.46 8.60
C GLU A 94 -13.24 -4.00 8.60
N GLU A 95 -13.64 -4.55 9.74
CA GLU A 95 -13.85 -6.01 9.89
C GLU A 95 -14.92 -6.54 8.93
N SER A 96 -15.96 -5.76 8.64
CA SER A 96 -17.00 -6.10 7.68
C SER A 96 -16.45 -6.35 6.26
N THR A 97 -15.48 -5.54 5.83
CA THR A 97 -14.77 -5.70 4.55
C THR A 97 -13.84 -6.91 4.59
N LEU A 98 -13.09 -7.09 5.69
CA LEU A 98 -12.20 -8.24 5.86
C LEU A 98 -12.98 -9.56 5.94
N MET A 99 -14.17 -9.57 6.50
CA MET A 99 -15.07 -10.75 6.46
C MET A 99 -15.48 -11.10 5.02
N GLN A 100 -15.78 -10.12 4.17
CA GLN A 100 -16.06 -10.37 2.76
C GLN A 100 -14.83 -10.93 2.03
N VAL A 101 -13.62 -10.40 2.30
CA VAL A 101 -12.37 -10.95 1.75
C VAL A 101 -12.19 -12.41 2.17
N ARG A 102 -12.35 -12.73 3.45
CA ARG A 102 -12.26 -14.12 3.96
C ARG A 102 -13.30 -15.03 3.32
N SER A 103 -14.53 -14.55 3.14
CA SER A 103 -15.59 -15.32 2.47
C SER A 103 -15.25 -15.65 1.02
N LEU A 104 -14.52 -14.79 0.31
CA LEU A 104 -14.08 -15.02 -1.06
C LEU A 104 -12.85 -15.93 -1.16
N LEU A 105 -12.02 -15.97 -0.12
CA LEU A 105 -10.88 -16.89 0.01
C LEU A 105 -11.36 -18.32 0.30
N GLU A 106 -12.59 -18.46 0.86
CA GLU A 106 -13.09 -19.74 1.35
C GLU A 106 -12.11 -20.32 2.40
N ASP A 107 -11.48 -21.47 2.12
CA ASP A 107 -10.49 -22.09 2.99
C ASP A 107 -9.04 -21.83 2.52
N GLU A 108 -8.84 -20.95 1.53
CA GLU A 108 -7.51 -20.66 0.99
C GLU A 108 -6.76 -19.63 1.83
N ASP A 109 -5.45 -19.81 1.91
CA ASP A 109 -4.54 -18.84 2.52
C ASP A 109 -4.30 -17.64 1.62
N LEU A 110 -4.30 -16.43 2.18
CA LEU A 110 -3.88 -15.23 1.47
C LEU A 110 -2.34 -15.19 1.37
N ASN A 111 -1.83 -15.27 0.14
CA ASN A 111 -0.40 -15.35 -0.15
C ASN A 111 0.26 -13.98 -0.25
N VAL A 112 -0.43 -13.01 -0.87
CA VAL A 112 0.15 -11.71 -1.22
C VAL A 112 -0.83 -10.59 -0.95
N VAL A 113 -0.34 -9.50 -0.34
CA VAL A 113 -1.04 -8.21 -0.27
C VAL A 113 -0.24 -7.18 -1.04
N ILE A 114 -0.88 -6.47 -1.95
CA ILE A 114 -0.30 -5.36 -2.71
C ILE A 114 -1.10 -4.09 -2.48
N SER A 115 -0.42 -2.92 -2.52
CA SER A 115 -1.10 -1.64 -2.37
C SER A 115 -0.34 -0.51 -3.08
N ASP A 116 -1.01 0.18 -4.00
CA ASP A 116 -0.54 1.42 -4.63
C ASP A 116 -1.33 2.64 -4.14
N ILE A 117 -1.90 2.57 -2.92
CA ILE A 117 -2.65 3.68 -2.34
C ILE A 117 -1.82 4.96 -2.34
N SER A 118 -2.44 6.06 -2.75
CA SER A 118 -1.83 7.38 -2.75
C SER A 118 -2.77 8.39 -2.08
N PRO A 119 -2.27 9.30 -1.26
CA PRO A 119 -3.09 10.39 -0.77
C PRO A 119 -3.56 11.27 -1.93
N ARG A 120 -4.65 12.02 -1.71
CA ARG A 120 -4.96 13.15 -2.57
C ARG A 120 -3.89 14.22 -2.36
N LEU A 121 -3.02 14.38 -3.37
CA LEU A 121 -1.88 15.29 -3.26
C LEU A 121 -2.36 16.72 -3.02
N THR A 122 -1.92 17.31 -1.90
CA THR A 122 -2.17 18.72 -1.56
C THR A 122 -1.19 19.66 -2.27
N GLY A 123 -0.07 19.11 -2.77
CA GLY A 123 1.07 19.83 -3.31
C GLY A 123 2.05 20.32 -2.23
N ARG A 124 1.79 20.03 -0.96
CA ARG A 124 2.69 20.30 0.17
C ARG A 124 3.39 19.00 0.53
N TYR A 125 4.69 18.97 0.23
CA TYR A 125 5.49 17.74 0.35
C TYR A 125 5.36 17.08 1.74
N ASP A 126 5.54 17.85 2.81
CA ASP A 126 5.51 17.30 4.17
C ASP A 126 4.15 16.71 4.55
N THR A 127 3.06 17.37 4.12
CA THR A 127 1.69 16.88 4.35
C THR A 127 1.43 15.61 3.54
N ASP A 128 1.77 15.60 2.26
CA ASP A 128 1.56 14.48 1.37
C ASP A 128 2.40 13.26 1.82
N GLN A 129 3.61 13.51 2.32
CA GLN A 129 4.50 12.49 2.86
C GLN A 129 3.96 11.88 4.16
N ALA A 130 3.48 12.71 5.09
CA ALA A 130 2.90 12.24 6.35
C ALA A 130 1.68 11.34 6.11
N ILE A 131 0.75 11.77 5.23
CA ILE A 131 -0.43 10.97 4.87
C ILE A 131 -0.01 9.67 4.17
N SER A 132 1.00 9.71 3.29
CA SER A 132 1.52 8.50 2.65
C SER A 132 2.12 7.52 3.65
N LEU A 133 2.82 8.00 4.67
CA LEU A 133 3.38 7.18 5.75
C LEU A 133 2.26 6.52 6.56
N GLU A 134 1.23 7.28 6.91
CA GLU A 134 0.05 6.76 7.63
C GLU A 134 -0.64 5.65 6.83
N LEU A 135 -0.97 5.92 5.56
CA LEU A 135 -1.63 4.94 4.68
C LEU A 135 -0.81 3.65 4.55
N SER A 136 0.49 3.77 4.30
CA SER A 136 1.36 2.59 4.16
C SER A 136 1.53 1.81 5.47
N THR A 137 1.49 2.50 6.61
CA THR A 137 1.55 1.86 7.94
C THR A 137 0.24 1.13 8.26
N THR A 138 -0.90 1.75 7.98
CA THR A 138 -2.22 1.15 8.13
C THR A 138 -2.35 -0.12 7.29
N VAL A 139 -1.93 -0.06 6.02
CA VAL A 139 -1.96 -1.24 5.14
C VAL A 139 -0.99 -2.32 5.62
N LEU A 140 0.15 -1.97 6.24
CA LEU A 140 1.05 -2.94 6.87
C LEU A 140 0.37 -3.68 8.03
N ASP A 141 -0.41 -2.98 8.86
CA ASP A 141 -1.17 -3.61 9.95
C ASP A 141 -2.25 -4.55 9.38
N VAL A 142 -3.02 -4.13 8.38
CA VAL A 142 -3.99 -4.99 7.69
C VAL A 142 -3.30 -6.23 7.10
N ALA A 143 -2.22 -6.04 6.33
CA ALA A 143 -1.48 -7.14 5.71
C ALA A 143 -0.93 -8.13 6.74
N THR A 144 -0.45 -7.64 7.89
CA THR A 144 0.05 -8.49 8.98
C THR A 144 -1.06 -9.40 9.53
N ASN A 145 -2.30 -8.90 9.58
CA ASN A 145 -3.44 -9.63 10.13
C ASN A 145 -4.03 -10.67 9.16
N VAL A 146 -3.99 -10.39 7.85
CA VAL A 146 -4.67 -11.24 6.86
C VAL A 146 -3.74 -12.21 6.13
N LEU A 147 -2.44 -11.88 5.99
CA LEU A 147 -1.47 -12.75 5.32
C LEU A 147 -1.15 -14.01 6.12
N ARG A 148 -1.01 -15.14 5.43
CA ARG A 148 -0.41 -16.34 6.02
C ARG A 148 1.06 -16.13 6.40
N ALA A 149 1.60 -17.00 7.25
CA ALA A 149 3.04 -17.07 7.44
C ALA A 149 3.75 -17.42 6.12
N GLY A 150 4.89 -16.78 5.85
CA GLY A 150 5.59 -16.90 4.56
C GLY A 150 5.06 -15.98 3.47
N GLY A 151 3.94 -15.29 3.66
CA GLY A 151 3.33 -14.38 2.70
C GLY A 151 4.18 -13.15 2.37
N THR A 152 3.77 -12.45 1.33
CA THR A 152 4.44 -11.27 0.77
C THR A 152 3.56 -10.03 0.86
N PHE A 153 4.17 -8.89 1.19
CA PHE A 153 3.51 -7.59 1.22
C PHE A 153 4.29 -6.56 0.40
N VAL A 154 3.57 -5.80 -0.41
CA VAL A 154 4.13 -4.69 -1.20
C VAL A 154 3.27 -3.46 -0.99
N THR A 155 3.87 -2.34 -0.59
CA THR A 155 3.15 -1.08 -0.46
C THR A 155 3.97 0.09 -0.96
N LYS A 156 3.27 1.09 -1.52
CA LYS A 156 3.85 2.38 -1.84
C LYS A 156 3.96 3.23 -0.60
N THR A 157 5.06 3.99 -0.49
CA THR A 157 5.23 5.08 0.47
C THR A 157 6.05 6.21 -0.15
N PHE A 158 6.03 7.40 0.44
CA PHE A 158 6.92 8.48 0.03
C PHE A 158 8.15 8.52 0.93
N GLN A 159 9.31 8.79 0.33
CA GLN A 159 10.52 9.04 1.10
C GLN A 159 10.35 10.28 1.97
N GLY A 160 10.96 10.28 3.13
CA GLY A 160 10.89 11.41 4.06
C GLY A 160 10.89 10.96 5.51
N THR A 161 10.50 11.87 6.39
CA THR A 161 10.53 11.68 7.84
C THR A 161 9.63 10.51 8.26
N GLY A 162 10.14 9.64 9.14
CA GLY A 162 9.40 8.49 9.70
C GLY A 162 9.43 7.22 8.84
N ILE A 163 9.95 7.27 7.59
CA ILE A 163 10.03 6.05 6.77
C ILE A 163 10.87 4.94 7.42
N GLU A 164 11.89 5.29 8.20
CA GLU A 164 12.71 4.30 8.91
C GLU A 164 11.89 3.58 9.99
N GLY A 165 10.97 4.28 10.66
CA GLY A 165 10.02 3.67 11.59
C GLY A 165 9.13 2.62 10.90
N LEU A 166 8.61 2.92 9.71
CA LEU A 166 7.86 1.98 8.89
C LEU A 166 8.71 0.77 8.47
N VAL A 167 9.95 1.00 8.06
CA VAL A 167 10.89 -0.07 7.69
C VAL A 167 11.18 -0.99 8.88
N GLU A 168 11.41 -0.44 10.06
CA GLU A 168 11.65 -1.22 11.28
C GLU A 168 10.39 -2.00 11.71
N ALA A 169 9.21 -1.37 11.65
CA ALA A 169 7.94 -2.05 11.91
C ALA A 169 7.72 -3.23 10.95
N ALA A 170 8.07 -3.06 9.67
CA ALA A 170 8.01 -4.14 8.68
C ALA A 170 9.04 -5.25 8.97
N LYS A 171 10.29 -4.91 9.34
CA LYS A 171 11.33 -5.89 9.71
C LYS A 171 10.95 -6.73 10.95
N ASP A 172 10.10 -6.21 11.80
CA ASP A 172 9.58 -6.96 12.95
C ASP A 172 8.53 -8.00 12.57
N ARG A 173 7.94 -7.88 11.39
CA ARG A 173 6.85 -8.73 10.88
C ARG A 173 7.26 -9.62 9.71
N PHE A 174 8.32 -9.23 8.98
CA PHE A 174 8.82 -9.93 7.80
C PHE A 174 10.32 -10.20 7.93
N SER A 175 10.78 -11.35 7.43
CA SER A 175 12.21 -11.70 7.51
C SER A 175 13.06 -10.98 6.45
N ASN A 176 12.45 -10.53 5.34
CA ASN A 176 13.13 -9.81 4.27
C ASN A 176 12.34 -8.55 3.91
N VAL A 177 12.96 -7.38 4.10
CA VAL A 177 12.39 -6.08 3.81
C VAL A 177 13.36 -5.28 2.98
N GLN A 178 12.90 -4.80 1.82
CA GLN A 178 13.71 -4.03 0.87
C GLN A 178 12.90 -2.82 0.37
N ARG A 179 13.60 -1.73 0.03
CA ARG A 179 13.02 -0.58 -0.67
C ARG A 179 13.39 -0.62 -2.14
N PHE A 180 12.46 -0.24 -3.00
CA PHE A 180 12.66 -0.20 -4.44
C PHE A 180 11.91 0.96 -5.07
N ALA A 181 12.57 1.72 -5.93
CA ALA A 181 11.96 2.78 -6.73
C ALA A 181 11.92 2.33 -8.20
N PRO A 182 10.72 1.94 -8.72
CA PRO A 182 10.58 1.56 -10.13
C PRO A 182 10.91 2.72 -11.07
N THR A 183 11.53 2.44 -12.20
CA THR A 183 11.80 3.45 -13.24
C THR A 183 10.52 3.98 -13.90
N ALA A 184 9.42 3.24 -13.76
CA ALA A 184 8.09 3.69 -14.14
C ALA A 184 7.52 4.78 -13.20
N SER A 185 8.16 5.09 -12.06
CA SER A 185 7.88 6.27 -11.26
C SER A 185 8.36 7.53 -11.98
N ARG A 186 7.74 8.70 -11.70
CA ARG A 186 8.22 9.97 -12.26
C ARG A 186 9.52 10.37 -11.59
N ASN A 187 10.47 10.94 -12.34
CA ASN A 187 11.77 11.39 -11.82
C ASN A 187 11.65 12.44 -10.69
N SER A 188 10.55 13.20 -10.67
CA SER A 188 10.26 14.19 -9.62
C SER A 188 9.48 13.61 -8.42
N SER A 189 9.18 12.32 -8.42
CA SER A 189 8.41 11.67 -7.36
C SER A 189 9.34 11.15 -6.27
N SER A 190 9.01 11.43 -5.01
CA SER A 190 9.64 10.81 -3.83
C SER A 190 9.13 9.40 -3.55
N GLU A 191 8.36 8.83 -4.46
CA GLU A 191 7.73 7.53 -4.33
C GLU A 191 8.73 6.40 -4.27
N THR A 192 8.56 5.51 -3.31
CA THR A 192 9.29 4.25 -3.17
C THR A 192 8.32 3.14 -2.76
N TYR A 193 8.71 1.91 -3.00
CA TYR A 193 7.94 0.74 -2.60
C TYR A 193 8.69 -0.04 -1.53
N LEU A 194 7.95 -0.46 -0.51
CA LEU A 194 8.43 -1.39 0.50
C LEU A 194 8.05 -2.80 0.06
N ILE A 195 9.05 -3.66 -0.11
CA ILE A 195 8.91 -5.05 -0.54
C ILE A 195 9.22 -5.92 0.68
N CYS A 196 8.19 -6.53 1.26
CA CYS A 196 8.27 -7.32 2.46
C CYS A 196 7.95 -8.77 2.12
N ARG A 197 8.92 -9.69 2.29
CA ARG A 197 8.74 -11.09 1.96
C ARG A 197 8.93 -11.98 3.18
N ASN A 198 8.29 -13.12 3.14
CA ASN A 198 8.38 -14.15 4.17
C ASN A 198 7.89 -13.62 5.53
N LYS A 199 6.57 -13.35 5.60
CA LYS A 199 5.89 -12.93 6.84
C LYS A 199 6.19 -13.92 7.96
N LEU A 200 6.61 -13.41 9.09
CA LEU A 200 6.87 -14.22 10.30
C LEU A 200 5.53 -14.74 10.85
N PRO A 201 5.51 -15.97 11.43
CA PRO A 201 4.32 -16.51 12.09
C PRO A 201 3.85 -15.64 13.27
N ARG A 202 4.79 -14.96 13.92
CA ARG A 202 4.57 -13.97 14.98
C ARG A 202 5.56 -12.82 14.81
N PRO A 203 5.17 -11.59 15.14
CA PRO A 203 6.09 -10.46 15.16
C PRO A 203 7.28 -10.74 16.12
N ARG A 204 8.40 -10.09 15.87
CA ARG A 204 9.55 -10.16 16.79
C ARG A 204 9.17 -9.65 18.17
N LYS A 205 9.89 -10.11 19.23
CA LYS A 205 9.57 -9.80 20.63
C LYS A 205 9.36 -8.31 20.91
N ARG A 206 10.14 -7.43 20.28
CA ARG A 206 10.03 -5.96 20.44
C ARG A 206 8.72 -5.36 19.88
N ALA A 207 8.05 -6.06 18.98
CA ALA A 207 6.78 -5.68 18.37
C ALA A 207 5.59 -6.51 18.87
N SER A 208 5.81 -7.40 19.82
CA SER A 208 4.75 -8.27 20.36
C SER A 208 3.68 -7.43 21.06
N GLY A 209 2.41 -7.62 20.65
CA GLY A 209 1.27 -6.88 21.19
C GLY A 209 1.17 -5.44 20.72
N ARG A 210 1.96 -5.03 19.73
CA ARG A 210 1.95 -3.65 19.19
C ARG A 210 1.60 -3.65 17.70
N THR A 211 0.82 -2.66 17.27
CA THR A 211 0.57 -2.40 15.85
C THR A 211 1.79 -1.74 15.20
N ALA A 212 1.87 -1.75 13.87
CA ALA A 212 2.88 -1.00 13.15
C ALA A 212 2.67 0.52 13.35
N MET A 213 1.41 0.95 13.42
CA MET A 213 1.05 2.35 13.68
C MET A 213 1.63 2.83 15.01
N GLN A 214 1.50 2.05 16.10
CA GLN A 214 2.08 2.39 17.40
C GLN A 214 3.62 2.48 17.33
N GLN A 215 4.29 1.58 16.60
CA GLN A 215 5.74 1.62 16.44
C GLN A 215 6.21 2.85 15.67
N VAL A 216 5.51 3.20 14.58
CA VAL A 216 5.84 4.41 13.76
C VAL A 216 5.57 5.68 14.57
N SER A 217 4.47 5.74 15.33
CA SER A 217 4.14 6.87 16.20
C SER A 217 5.22 7.13 17.26
N ASP A 218 5.68 6.05 17.93
CA ASP A 218 6.76 6.15 18.91
C ASP A 218 8.08 6.64 18.26
N HIS A 219 8.41 6.07 17.09
CA HIS A 219 9.59 6.50 16.33
C HIS A 219 9.54 8.00 15.98
N LEU A 220 8.37 8.52 15.55
CA LEU A 220 8.19 9.93 15.28
C LEU A 220 8.32 10.78 16.55
N SER A 221 7.79 10.30 17.66
CA SER A 221 7.91 10.96 18.98
C SER A 221 9.37 11.03 19.44
N ASP A 222 10.14 9.98 19.24
CA ASP A 222 11.58 9.94 19.55
C ASP A 222 12.38 10.95 18.68
N LEU A 223 11.90 11.27 17.50
CA LEU A 223 12.45 12.31 16.62
C LEU A 223 11.98 13.73 17.00
N GLY A 224 11.21 13.89 18.08
CA GLY A 224 10.64 15.17 18.50
C GLY A 224 9.46 15.64 17.62
N ILE A 225 8.87 14.73 16.82
CA ILE A 225 7.71 15.03 15.99
C ILE A 225 6.47 14.61 16.77
N VAL A 226 5.61 15.59 17.10
CA VAL A 226 4.37 15.31 17.82
C VAL A 226 3.32 14.81 16.83
N THR A 227 2.90 13.57 17.01
CA THR A 227 1.72 13.02 16.34
C THR A 227 0.50 13.30 17.21
N GLN A 228 -0.39 14.20 16.79
CA GLN A 228 -1.71 14.30 17.41
C GLN A 228 -2.60 13.20 16.82
N ILE A 229 -2.81 12.15 17.59
CA ILE A 229 -3.91 11.22 17.35
C ILE A 229 -5.11 11.90 18.00
N GLU A 230 -6.00 12.52 17.20
CA GLU A 230 -7.30 12.92 17.70
C GLU A 230 -8.11 11.63 17.87
N ASP A 231 -8.46 11.29 19.10
CA ASP A 231 -9.49 10.29 19.39
C ASP A 231 -10.78 10.75 18.70
N GLY A 232 -11.15 10.06 17.62
CA GLY A 232 -12.25 10.44 16.74
C GLY A 232 -13.58 10.29 17.44
N ASP A 233 -14.42 11.31 17.28
CA ASP A 233 -15.85 11.30 17.52
C ASP A 233 -16.51 10.11 16.78
N GLU A 234 -17.41 9.39 17.45
CA GLU A 234 -18.11 8.22 16.94
C GLU A 234 -19.00 8.59 15.73
N GLY A 235 -18.48 8.48 14.55
CA GLY A 235 -19.24 8.69 13.33
C GLY A 235 -18.36 8.89 12.10
N VAL A 236 -18.16 7.83 11.32
CA VAL A 236 -17.49 7.84 10.00
C VAL A 236 -16.08 8.35 10.04
N THR A 237 -15.14 7.48 10.33
CA THR A 237 -13.69 7.78 10.25
C THR A 237 -13.25 7.71 8.79
N PRO A 238 -12.96 8.85 8.13
CA PRO A 238 -12.14 8.80 6.93
C PRO A 238 -10.71 8.41 7.35
N LEU A 239 -9.98 7.71 6.50
CA LEU A 239 -8.54 7.43 6.56
C LEU A 239 -7.70 8.74 6.67
N VAL A 240 -7.88 9.52 7.73
CA VAL A 240 -7.17 10.80 7.96
C VAL A 240 -7.03 11.03 9.46
N GLY A 241 -6.03 10.41 10.08
CA GLY A 241 -5.72 10.56 11.51
C GLY A 241 -4.47 11.38 11.85
N LEU A 242 -3.64 11.74 10.86
CA LEU A 242 -2.46 12.58 11.11
C LEU A 242 -2.68 14.00 10.61
N ARG A 243 -3.24 14.86 11.47
CA ARG A 243 -3.26 16.30 11.26
C ARG A 243 -1.97 16.92 11.82
N ARG A 244 -1.08 17.33 10.89
CA ARG A 244 0.08 18.20 11.11
C ARG A 244 1.20 17.62 11.98
N LEU A 245 2.23 17.13 11.33
CA LEU A 245 3.57 17.02 11.93
C LEU A 245 4.13 18.43 12.14
N SER A 246 4.25 18.89 13.37
CA SER A 246 4.98 20.13 13.72
C SER A 246 6.18 19.77 14.59
N ARG A 247 7.36 20.35 14.28
CA ARG A 247 8.51 20.29 15.20
C ARG A 247 8.15 21.06 16.48
N ARG A 248 8.52 20.53 17.65
CA ARG A 248 8.58 21.35 18.87
C ARG A 248 9.55 22.48 18.62
N GLU A 249 9.10 23.72 18.77
CA GLU A 249 10.02 24.85 18.95
C GLU A 249 10.72 24.64 20.31
N GLU A 250 12.05 24.60 20.28
CA GLU A 250 12.85 24.60 21.50
C GLU A 250 12.63 25.96 22.19
N GLU A 251 12.10 25.94 23.42
CA GLU A 251 12.21 27.05 24.34
C GLU A 251 13.60 27.10 24.98
#